data_19071f5c083c6d2967c2296e1965b293
#
_entry.id   19071f5c083c6d2967c2296e1965b293
#
_cell.length_a   1.000
_cell.length_b   1.000
_cell.length_c   1.000
_cell.angle_alpha   90.00
_cell.angle_beta   90.00
_cell.angle_gamma   90.00
#
_symmetry.space_group_name_H-M   'P 1'
#
loop_
_entity.id
_entity.type
_entity.pdbx_description
1 polymer ?
#
loop_
_entity_poly.entity_id
_entity_poly.type
_entity_poly.pdbx_seq_one_letter_code
_entity_poly.pdbx_strand_id
1 'polypeptide(L)'
;MWMLVSVAVASAACTLLSTAPVGSGLAALGAPLLLILIANGACSGRSAMLIVFLPQIPLWIWLHRWVGDIAFVGWMGLGLYMSIWAPLFVCLLRRIQLSKGFPELSMVFVAPIVWVGLECVRGIILFDGYPWYLVGTGIVDTPFVQIASYGSVWSASFLVVMFAAAIANLKSVK
;
A
#
# COMPACT_ATOMS: atom_id res chain seq x y z
N MET A 1 -2.25 -19.32 -8.28
CA MET A 1 -1.29 -18.31 -8.79
C MET A 1 -2.01 -17.22 -9.57
N TRP A 2 -2.77 -17.53 -10.61
CA TRP A 2 -3.48 -16.52 -11.43
C TRP A 2 -4.42 -15.62 -10.64
N MET A 3 -5.16 -16.17 -9.68
CA MET A 3 -6.04 -15.38 -8.79
C MET A 3 -5.28 -14.30 -8.01
N LEU A 4 -4.11 -14.61 -7.46
CA LEU A 4 -3.30 -13.62 -6.74
C LEU A 4 -2.74 -12.52 -7.66
N VAL A 5 -2.41 -12.87 -8.90
CA VAL A 5 -1.99 -11.89 -9.92
C VAL A 5 -3.15 -10.93 -10.25
N SER A 6 -4.36 -11.46 -10.45
CA SER A 6 -5.54 -10.61 -10.71
C SER A 6 -5.82 -9.66 -9.52
N VAL A 7 -5.66 -10.15 -8.30
CA VAL A 7 -5.80 -9.33 -7.08
C VAL A 7 -4.72 -8.25 -7.01
N ALA A 8 -3.48 -8.55 -7.44
CA ALA A 8 -2.39 -7.56 -7.49
C ALA A 8 -2.65 -6.46 -8.54
N VAL A 9 -3.18 -6.83 -9.71
CA VAL A 9 -3.61 -5.85 -10.73
C VAL A 9 -4.75 -4.99 -10.21
N ALA A 10 -5.74 -5.59 -9.54
CA ALA A 10 -6.84 -4.85 -8.93
C ALA A 10 -6.35 -3.88 -7.84
N SER A 11 -5.37 -4.28 -7.03
CA SER A 11 -4.75 -3.38 -6.04
C SER A 11 -4.06 -2.19 -6.70
N ALA A 12 -3.32 -2.41 -7.79
CA ALA A 12 -2.70 -1.33 -8.56
C ALA A 12 -3.76 -0.38 -9.15
N ALA A 13 -4.86 -0.91 -9.68
CA ALA A 13 -5.98 -0.11 -10.17
C ALA A 13 -6.64 0.70 -9.04
N CYS A 14 -6.83 0.12 -7.85
CA CYS A 14 -7.32 0.83 -6.67
C CYS A 14 -6.37 1.97 -6.27
N THR A 15 -5.05 1.75 -6.30
CA THR A 15 -4.07 2.81 -6.04
C THR A 15 -4.20 3.96 -7.04
N LEU A 16 -4.36 3.66 -8.33
CA LEU A 16 -4.58 4.68 -9.35
C LEU A 16 -5.86 5.47 -9.10
N LEU A 17 -6.97 4.80 -8.80
CA LEU A 17 -8.27 5.43 -8.55
C LEU A 17 -8.33 6.20 -7.22
N SER A 18 -7.45 5.90 -6.27
CA SER A 18 -7.34 6.65 -5.01
C SER A 18 -6.56 7.96 -5.14
N THR A 19 -5.86 8.15 -6.25
CA THR A 19 -5.08 9.37 -6.53
C THR A 19 -5.91 10.39 -7.34
N ALA A 20 -5.48 11.66 -7.30
CA ALA A 20 -6.09 12.69 -8.14
C ALA A 20 -5.93 12.35 -9.65
N PRO A 21 -6.91 12.67 -10.49
CA PRO A 21 -8.10 13.49 -10.21
C PRO A 21 -9.31 12.74 -9.65
N VAL A 22 -9.26 11.39 -9.54
CA VAL A 22 -10.42 10.59 -9.12
C VAL A 22 -10.64 10.66 -7.60
N GLY A 23 -9.58 10.50 -6.80
CA GLY A 23 -9.60 10.69 -5.35
C GLY A 23 -10.57 9.76 -4.59
N SER A 24 -10.77 8.52 -5.03
CA SER A 24 -11.76 7.62 -4.44
C SER A 24 -11.31 7.06 -3.09
N GLY A 25 -12.00 7.42 -2.00
CA GLY A 25 -11.76 6.87 -0.66
C GLY A 25 -12.00 5.35 -0.57
N LEU A 26 -12.97 4.81 -1.33
CA LEU A 26 -13.17 3.35 -1.40
C LEU A 26 -12.00 2.66 -2.08
N ALA A 27 -11.42 3.27 -3.11
CA ALA A 27 -10.23 2.75 -3.76
C ALA A 27 -9.00 2.84 -2.83
N ALA A 28 -8.88 3.91 -2.04
CA ALA A 28 -7.85 4.03 -1.03
C ALA A 28 -7.90 2.90 0.01
N LEU A 29 -9.10 2.48 0.42
CA LEU A 29 -9.30 1.31 1.28
C LEU A 29 -9.03 0.00 0.54
N GLY A 30 -9.45 -0.09 -0.73
CA GLY A 30 -9.31 -1.29 -1.56
C GLY A 30 -7.86 -1.68 -1.82
N ALA A 31 -6.98 -0.71 -2.06
CA ALA A 31 -5.58 -0.97 -2.38
C ALA A 31 -4.85 -1.77 -1.28
N PRO A 32 -4.77 -1.34 -0.01
CA PRO A 32 -4.14 -2.12 1.05
C PRO A 32 -4.91 -3.39 1.40
N LEU A 33 -6.26 -3.40 1.31
CA LEU A 33 -7.06 -4.60 1.53
C LEU A 33 -6.62 -5.74 0.61
N LEU A 34 -6.51 -5.48 -0.69
CA LEU A 34 -6.11 -6.47 -1.67
C LEU A 34 -4.66 -6.94 -1.46
N LEU A 35 -3.75 -6.05 -1.05
CA LEU A 35 -2.38 -6.43 -0.71
C LEU A 35 -2.31 -7.33 0.54
N ILE A 36 -3.13 -7.07 1.55
CA ILE A 36 -3.24 -7.92 2.74
C ILE A 36 -3.78 -9.31 2.36
N LEU A 37 -4.79 -9.38 1.48
CA LEU A 37 -5.31 -10.66 0.99
C LEU A 37 -4.24 -11.44 0.20
N ILE A 38 -3.36 -10.77 -0.57
CA ILE A 38 -2.22 -11.42 -1.21
C ILE A 38 -1.24 -11.96 -0.16
N ALA A 39 -0.92 -11.17 0.86
CA ALA A 39 -0.06 -11.62 1.95
C ALA A 39 -0.63 -12.86 2.64
N ASN A 40 -1.95 -12.89 2.89
CA ASN A 40 -2.63 -14.03 3.51
C ASN A 40 -2.61 -15.30 2.65
N GLY A 41 -2.74 -15.15 1.32
CA GLY A 41 -2.82 -16.28 0.38
C GLY A 41 -1.48 -16.76 -0.19
N ALA A 42 -0.38 -16.02 -0.01
CA ALA A 42 0.91 -16.36 -0.60
C ALA A 42 1.66 -17.45 0.22
N CYS A 43 2.39 -18.31 -0.47
CA CYS A 43 3.19 -19.35 0.17
C CYS A 43 4.36 -18.77 0.98
N SER A 44 4.95 -17.66 0.54
CA SER A 44 6.09 -17.01 1.20
C SER A 44 6.08 -15.51 0.95
N GLY A 45 6.83 -14.75 1.76
CA GLY A 45 7.02 -13.32 1.54
C GLY A 45 7.67 -12.99 0.19
N ARG A 46 8.57 -13.85 -0.30
CA ARG A 46 9.20 -13.68 -1.62
C ARG A 46 8.19 -13.86 -2.76
N SER A 47 7.33 -14.88 -2.69
CA SER A 47 6.29 -15.07 -3.72
C SER A 47 5.27 -13.93 -3.71
N ALA A 48 4.86 -13.46 -2.54
CA ALA A 48 3.98 -12.30 -2.40
C ALA A 48 4.59 -11.04 -3.05
N MET A 49 5.87 -10.79 -2.76
CA MET A 49 6.61 -9.66 -3.34
C MET A 49 6.64 -9.71 -4.88
N LEU A 50 6.98 -10.86 -5.46
CA LEU A 50 7.10 -11.01 -6.91
C LEU A 50 5.75 -10.84 -7.63
N ILE A 51 4.66 -11.36 -7.03
CA ILE A 51 3.31 -11.24 -7.61
C ILE A 51 2.87 -9.77 -7.67
N VAL A 52 3.21 -8.98 -6.65
CA VAL A 52 2.79 -7.57 -6.57
C VAL A 52 3.69 -6.67 -7.41
N PHE A 53 4.98 -6.98 -7.54
CA PHE A 53 5.96 -6.08 -8.16
C PHE A 53 5.61 -5.72 -9.62
N LEU A 54 5.27 -6.71 -10.44
CA LEU A 54 5.02 -6.49 -11.87
C LEU A 54 3.87 -5.50 -12.16
N PRO A 55 2.68 -5.60 -11.53
CA PRO A 55 1.61 -4.62 -11.74
C PRO A 55 1.94 -3.22 -11.22
N GLN A 56 2.85 -3.08 -10.23
CA GLN A 56 3.23 -1.78 -9.70
C GLN A 56 4.09 -0.97 -10.68
N ILE A 57 4.89 -1.61 -11.54
CA ILE A 57 5.77 -0.91 -12.47
C ILE A 57 4.99 0.02 -13.42
N PRO A 58 4.04 -0.46 -14.24
CA PRO A 58 3.31 0.40 -15.16
C PRO A 58 2.47 1.45 -14.42
N LEU A 59 1.93 1.13 -13.24
CA LEU A 59 1.19 2.07 -12.40
C LEU A 59 2.07 3.29 -12.04
N TRP A 60 3.24 3.05 -11.46
CA TRP A 60 4.09 4.13 -10.97
C TRP A 60 4.79 4.89 -12.09
N ILE A 61 5.14 4.24 -13.19
CA ILE A 61 5.61 4.93 -14.39
C ILE A 61 4.52 5.88 -14.92
N TRP A 62 3.29 5.43 -14.96
CA TRP A 62 2.16 6.27 -15.39
C TRP A 62 1.89 7.45 -14.45
N LEU A 63 1.87 7.22 -13.14
CA LEU A 63 1.62 8.28 -12.15
C LEU A 63 2.72 9.37 -12.16
N HIS A 64 3.96 9.01 -12.49
CA HIS A 64 5.08 9.93 -12.56
C HIS A 64 5.38 10.46 -13.97
N ARG A 65 4.49 10.24 -14.96
CA ARG A 65 4.73 10.67 -16.34
C ARG A 65 5.08 12.16 -16.49
N TRP A 66 4.60 12.99 -15.59
CA TRP A 66 4.92 14.43 -15.55
C TRP A 66 6.41 14.72 -15.32
N VAL A 67 7.15 13.81 -14.71
CA VAL A 67 8.62 13.93 -14.55
C VAL A 67 9.34 13.66 -15.88
N GLY A 68 8.73 12.92 -16.80
CA GLY A 68 9.28 12.60 -18.11
C GLY A 68 9.57 13.83 -18.96
N ASP A 69 8.76 14.88 -18.81
CA ASP A 69 8.93 16.16 -19.49
C ASP A 69 10.16 16.95 -18.99
N ILE A 70 10.67 16.61 -17.79
CA ILE A 70 11.83 17.24 -17.18
C ILE A 70 13.08 16.37 -17.38
N ALA A 71 12.98 15.08 -17.03
CA ALA A 71 14.12 14.15 -17.09
C ALA A 71 13.65 12.70 -17.29
N PHE A 72 13.88 12.15 -18.47
CA PHE A 72 13.47 10.78 -18.80
C PHE A 72 14.04 9.72 -17.82
N VAL A 73 15.33 9.82 -17.51
CA VAL A 73 16.00 8.88 -16.57
C VAL A 73 15.43 9.00 -15.16
N GLY A 74 15.15 10.24 -14.72
CA GLY A 74 14.52 10.51 -13.43
C GLY A 74 13.11 9.94 -13.34
N TRP A 75 12.32 10.05 -14.41
CA TRP A 75 11.00 9.47 -14.52
C TRP A 75 11.02 7.94 -14.35
N MET A 76 11.84 7.25 -15.14
CA MET A 76 11.96 5.79 -15.06
C MET A 76 12.50 5.35 -13.70
N GLY A 77 13.51 6.04 -13.18
CA GLY A 77 14.09 5.75 -11.85
C GLY A 77 13.08 5.92 -10.73
N LEU A 78 12.32 7.02 -10.73
CA LEU A 78 11.30 7.29 -9.72
C LEU A 78 10.13 6.30 -9.80
N GLY A 79 9.67 5.96 -11.00
CA GLY A 79 8.64 4.94 -11.21
C GLY A 79 9.06 3.56 -10.68
N LEU A 80 10.30 3.14 -10.96
CA LEU A 80 10.85 1.88 -10.43
C LEU A 80 11.02 1.94 -8.91
N TYR A 81 11.53 3.04 -8.36
CA TYR A 81 11.64 3.27 -6.92
C TYR A 81 10.29 3.13 -6.21
N MET A 82 9.25 3.76 -6.73
CA MET A 82 7.91 3.69 -6.16
C MET A 82 7.29 2.30 -6.27
N SER A 83 7.67 1.52 -7.29
CA SER A 83 7.15 0.17 -7.50
C SER A 83 7.58 -0.84 -6.43
N ILE A 84 8.56 -0.52 -5.59
CA ILE A 84 9.12 -1.43 -4.59
C ILE A 84 8.28 -1.46 -3.30
N TRP A 85 7.57 -0.39 -2.96
CA TRP A 85 6.98 -0.21 -1.62
C TRP A 85 5.82 -1.16 -1.32
N ALA A 86 4.88 -1.34 -2.24
CA ALA A 86 3.79 -2.31 -2.08
C ALA A 86 4.29 -3.76 -2.04
N PRO A 87 5.21 -4.22 -2.91
CA PRO A 87 5.88 -5.51 -2.76
C PRO A 87 6.58 -5.70 -1.43
N LEU A 88 7.28 -4.68 -0.94
CA LEU A 88 7.97 -4.74 0.34
C LEU A 88 6.98 -4.89 1.50
N PHE A 89 5.87 -4.16 1.47
CA PHE A 89 4.79 -4.31 2.45
C PHE A 89 4.27 -5.74 2.53
N VAL A 90 3.88 -6.35 1.40
CA VAL A 90 3.34 -7.72 1.40
C VAL A 90 4.40 -8.75 1.82
N CYS A 91 5.67 -8.53 1.46
CA CYS A 91 6.78 -9.39 1.88
C CYS A 91 6.96 -9.37 3.40
N LEU A 92 7.01 -8.17 3.98
CA LEU A 92 7.18 -8.00 5.43
C LEU A 92 5.97 -8.55 6.18
N LEU A 93 4.75 -8.20 5.75
CA LEU A 93 3.53 -8.67 6.39
C LEU A 93 3.45 -10.20 6.37
N ARG A 94 3.74 -10.84 5.22
CA ARG A 94 3.74 -12.30 5.13
C ARG A 94 4.81 -12.95 6.00
N ARG A 95 5.99 -12.36 6.11
CA ARG A 95 7.04 -12.85 7.01
C ARG A 95 6.62 -12.81 8.47
N ILE A 96 5.98 -11.71 8.90
CA ILE A 96 5.46 -11.57 10.26
C ILE A 96 4.36 -12.62 10.52
N GLN A 97 3.44 -12.82 9.57
CA GLN A 97 2.39 -13.84 9.68
C GLN A 97 2.93 -15.27 9.81
N LEU A 98 4.03 -15.58 9.14
CA LEU A 98 4.68 -16.89 9.20
C LEU A 98 5.53 -17.07 10.46
N SER A 99 5.87 -16.00 11.17
CA SER A 99 6.60 -16.09 12.44
C SER A 99 5.64 -16.55 13.54
N LYS A 100 6.07 -17.59 14.30
CA LYS A 100 5.29 -18.13 15.41
C LYS A 100 5.23 -17.07 16.52
N GLY A 101 4.04 -16.64 16.91
CA GLY A 101 3.86 -15.77 18.09
C GLY A 101 2.96 -14.55 17.90
N PHE A 102 2.46 -14.30 16.71
CA PHE A 102 1.50 -13.20 16.50
C PHE A 102 0.07 -13.77 16.34
N PRO A 103 -0.88 -13.46 17.25
CA PRO A 103 -2.29 -13.79 17.09
C PRO A 103 -2.87 -13.09 15.84
N GLU A 104 -3.84 -13.69 15.18
CA GLU A 104 -4.49 -13.11 13.98
C GLU A 104 -5.07 -11.71 14.24
N LEU A 105 -5.65 -11.48 15.43
CA LEU A 105 -6.17 -10.17 15.82
C LEU A 105 -5.09 -9.09 15.85
N SER A 106 -3.82 -9.47 16.12
CA SER A 106 -2.72 -8.51 16.11
C SER A 106 -2.43 -7.96 14.70
N MET A 107 -2.81 -8.68 13.64
CA MET A 107 -2.60 -8.23 12.26
C MET A 107 -3.40 -6.97 11.91
N VAL A 108 -4.52 -6.70 12.60
CA VAL A 108 -5.30 -5.47 12.44
C VAL A 108 -4.46 -4.23 12.83
N PHE A 109 -3.55 -4.39 13.78
CA PHE A 109 -2.64 -3.32 14.21
C PHE A 109 -1.27 -3.40 13.56
N VAL A 110 -0.77 -4.61 13.31
CA VAL A 110 0.55 -4.83 12.67
C VAL A 110 0.58 -4.31 11.25
N ALA A 111 -0.48 -4.56 10.45
CA ALA A 111 -0.52 -4.11 9.07
C ALA A 111 -0.39 -2.58 8.93
N PRO A 112 -1.18 -1.74 9.64
CA PRO A 112 -1.01 -0.29 9.55
C PRO A 112 0.33 0.19 10.11
N ILE A 113 0.90 -0.44 11.15
CA ILE A 113 2.23 -0.10 11.66
C ILE A 113 3.29 -0.33 10.57
N VAL A 114 3.28 -1.47 9.90
CA VAL A 114 4.21 -1.77 8.82
C VAL A 114 4.03 -0.79 7.65
N TRP A 115 2.78 -0.53 7.26
CA TRP A 115 2.47 0.40 6.18
C TRP A 115 2.98 1.81 6.45
N VAL A 116 2.57 2.39 7.59
CA VAL A 116 2.98 3.75 7.97
C VAL A 116 4.49 3.82 8.18
N GLY A 117 5.10 2.79 8.75
CA GLY A 117 6.56 2.71 8.86
C GLY A 117 7.25 2.81 7.50
N LEU A 118 6.76 2.12 6.48
CA LEU A 118 7.27 2.21 5.11
C LEU A 118 7.01 3.59 4.48
N GLU A 119 5.83 4.17 4.71
CA GLU A 119 5.53 5.54 4.27
C GLU A 119 6.46 6.56 4.93
N CYS A 120 6.77 6.43 6.23
CA CYS A 120 7.70 7.30 6.94
C CYS A 120 9.13 7.15 6.39
N VAL A 121 9.60 5.91 6.19
CA VAL A 121 10.93 5.67 5.61
C VAL A 121 11.06 6.33 4.24
N ARG A 122 10.07 6.16 3.39
CA ARG A 122 10.02 6.79 2.06
C ARG A 122 9.83 8.29 2.12
N GLY A 123 8.97 8.75 3.02
CA GLY A 123 8.52 10.14 3.09
C GLY A 123 9.49 11.09 3.80
N ILE A 124 10.41 10.56 4.63
CA ILE A 124 11.27 11.39 5.46
C ILE A 124 12.75 11.01 5.33
N ILE A 125 13.06 9.70 5.29
CA ILE A 125 14.44 9.22 5.49
C ILE A 125 15.19 9.08 4.18
N LEU A 126 14.57 8.47 3.16
CA LEU A 126 15.25 8.17 1.90
C LEU A 126 15.17 9.37 0.94
N PHE A 127 16.32 9.74 0.37
CA PHE A 127 16.46 10.80 -0.64
C PHE A 127 15.84 12.15 -0.21
N ASP A 128 16.08 12.55 1.04
CA ASP A 128 15.49 13.74 1.67
C ASP A 128 13.96 13.73 1.76
N GLY A 129 13.37 12.56 1.55
CA GLY A 129 11.94 12.30 1.65
C GLY A 129 11.16 12.49 0.34
N TYR A 130 10.24 11.54 0.10
CA TYR A 130 9.28 11.62 -0.99
C TYR A 130 7.86 11.28 -0.46
N PRO A 131 7.18 12.24 0.21
CA PRO A 131 5.90 12.02 0.89
C PRO A 131 4.67 12.07 -0.05
N TRP A 132 4.84 11.81 -1.33
CA TRP A 132 3.76 11.80 -2.32
C TRP A 132 3.06 10.44 -2.34
N TYR A 133 1.79 10.46 -2.73
CA TYR A 133 0.96 9.25 -2.88
C TYR A 133 0.87 8.43 -1.59
N LEU A 134 0.70 9.08 -0.44
CA LEU A 134 0.38 8.42 0.82
C LEU A 134 -1.09 7.95 0.78
N VAL A 135 -1.37 6.74 1.25
CA VAL A 135 -2.74 6.19 1.15
C VAL A 135 -3.77 7.02 1.90
N GLY A 136 -3.35 7.68 2.98
CA GLY A 136 -4.21 8.59 3.77
C GLY A 136 -4.73 9.79 2.98
N THR A 137 -4.07 10.20 1.89
CA THR A 137 -4.58 11.30 1.04
C THR A 137 -5.84 10.90 0.27
N GLY A 138 -6.09 9.62 0.06
CA GLY A 138 -7.27 9.15 -0.65
C GLY A 138 -8.59 9.31 0.11
N ILE A 139 -8.54 9.68 1.41
CA ILE A 139 -9.76 9.95 2.21
C ILE A 139 -9.99 11.44 2.46
N VAL A 140 -9.31 12.34 1.72
CA VAL A 140 -9.35 13.80 1.95
C VAL A 140 -10.77 14.36 1.85
N ASP A 141 -11.59 13.83 0.95
CA ASP A 141 -12.98 14.26 0.72
C ASP A 141 -13.99 13.55 1.65
N THR A 142 -13.51 12.86 2.69
CA THR A 142 -14.36 12.17 3.65
C THR A 142 -14.24 12.80 5.05
N PRO A 143 -15.26 12.63 5.94
CA PRO A 143 -15.15 13.09 7.33
C PRO A 143 -13.98 12.47 8.11
N PHE A 144 -13.51 11.29 7.67
CA PHE A 144 -12.40 10.58 8.32
C PHE A 144 -11.06 11.31 8.20
N VAL A 145 -10.93 12.27 7.27
CA VAL A 145 -9.73 13.11 7.15
C VAL A 145 -9.42 13.88 8.44
N GLN A 146 -10.42 14.14 9.27
CA GLN A 146 -10.24 14.85 10.55
C GLN A 146 -9.23 14.16 11.49
N ILE A 147 -8.98 12.84 11.32
CA ILE A 147 -7.93 12.13 12.08
C ILE A 147 -6.54 12.74 11.83
N ALA A 148 -6.33 13.37 10.68
CA ALA A 148 -5.06 14.01 10.34
C ALA A 148 -4.69 15.18 11.28
N SER A 149 -5.66 15.78 11.99
CA SER A 149 -5.40 16.82 12.98
C SER A 149 -4.61 16.30 14.20
N TYR A 150 -4.65 14.99 14.47
CA TYR A 150 -3.96 14.36 15.60
C TYR A 150 -2.57 13.82 15.25
N GLY A 151 -2.34 13.38 14.02
CA GLY A 151 -1.09 12.71 13.65
C GLY A 151 -0.73 12.86 12.17
N SER A 152 -1.16 13.97 11.55
CA SER A 152 -0.88 14.25 10.14
C SER A 152 -1.52 13.21 9.21
N VAL A 153 -1.13 13.21 7.94
CA VAL A 153 -1.60 12.25 6.93
C VAL A 153 -1.26 10.79 7.29
N TRP A 154 -0.25 10.56 8.10
CA TRP A 154 0.11 9.20 8.55
C TRP A 154 -0.93 8.59 9.48
N SER A 155 -1.63 9.39 10.31
CA SER A 155 -2.78 8.88 11.08
C SER A 155 -3.95 8.51 10.18
N ALA A 156 -4.16 9.24 9.10
CA ALA A 156 -5.13 8.88 8.07
C ALA A 156 -4.73 7.59 7.33
N SER A 157 -3.46 7.44 6.95
CA SER A 157 -2.93 6.19 6.38
C SER A 157 -3.10 5.01 7.34
N PHE A 158 -2.80 5.22 8.64
CA PHE A 158 -2.98 4.19 9.67
C PHE A 158 -4.43 3.73 9.73
N LEU A 159 -5.38 4.67 9.77
CA LEU A 159 -6.81 4.38 9.84
C LEU A 159 -7.28 3.57 8.63
N VAL A 160 -6.92 4.01 7.42
CA VAL A 160 -7.29 3.31 6.17
C VAL A 160 -6.79 1.87 6.18
N VAL A 161 -5.51 1.66 6.52
CA VAL A 161 -4.93 0.31 6.51
C VAL A 161 -5.46 -0.54 7.66
N MET A 162 -5.78 0.04 8.81
CA MET A 162 -6.42 -0.65 9.93
C MET A 162 -7.79 -1.18 9.54
N PHE A 163 -8.63 -0.38 8.88
CA PHE A 163 -9.92 -0.84 8.37
C PHE A 163 -9.77 -1.93 7.31
N ALA A 164 -8.81 -1.76 6.38
CA ALA A 164 -8.50 -2.78 5.38
C ALA A 164 -8.10 -4.12 6.04
N ALA A 165 -7.25 -4.07 7.06
CA ALA A 165 -6.82 -5.25 7.80
C ALA A 165 -7.97 -5.88 8.60
N ALA A 166 -8.84 -5.09 9.22
CA ALA A 166 -10.02 -5.60 9.91
C ALA A 166 -10.94 -6.36 8.94
N ILE A 167 -11.23 -5.78 7.77
CA ILE A 167 -12.04 -6.44 6.73
C ILE A 167 -11.38 -7.74 6.23
N ALA A 168 -10.07 -7.71 5.98
CA ALA A 168 -9.34 -8.89 5.52
C ALA A 168 -9.39 -10.06 6.52
N ASN A 169 -9.46 -9.76 7.82
CA ASN A 169 -9.48 -10.76 8.88
C ASN A 169 -10.90 -11.21 9.29
N LEU A 170 -11.97 -10.55 8.84
CA LEU A 170 -13.34 -10.99 9.14
C LEU A 170 -13.66 -12.42 8.67
N LYS A 171 -12.93 -12.93 7.67
CA LYS A 171 -13.11 -14.29 7.14
C LYS A 171 -12.35 -15.36 7.93
N SER A 172 -11.41 -15.00 8.81
CA SER A 172 -10.62 -15.94 9.59
C SER A 172 -11.24 -16.30 10.95
N VAL A 173 -12.31 -15.61 11.34
CA VAL A 173 -13.03 -15.81 12.62
C VAL A 173 -14.09 -16.93 12.54
N LYS A 174 -13.99 -17.79 11.51
CA LYS A 174 -14.83 -19.01 11.41
C LYS A 174 -13.94 -20.27 11.65
#